data_d1f7724bbeff7d78910be05bb8037243
#
_entry.id   d1f7724bbeff7d78910be05bb8037243
#
_cell.length_a   1.000
_cell.length_b   1.000
_cell.length_c   1.000
_cell.angle_alpha   90.00
_cell.angle_beta   90.00
_cell.angle_gamma   90.00
#
_symmetry.space_group_name_H-M   'P 1'
#
loop_
_entity.id
_entity.type
_entity.pdbx_description
1 polymer ?
#
loop_
_entity_poly.entity_id
_entity_poly.type
_entity_poly.pdbx_seq_one_letter_code
_entity_poly.pdbx_strand_id
1 'polypeptide(L)'
;SAQYMWRDINQFSWDIIGDYMCISGISHLELEEGIELPFLFPPLTKTGEYDRESLRETIFRAKELFEKDGHPFSLRLVPFHLMEIIKEAVPELKWVDDRPNYDYIYLTQDLIDLKGRDFHSKKNHLNYFKKTFEYEYVEMTSAMADDAMKFISEFNARKEVPAHEMELLKMEE
;
A
#
# COMPACT_ATOMS: atom_id res chain seq x y z
N SER A 1 -8.61 5.78 3.83
CA SER A 1 -7.76 5.20 2.78
C SER A 1 -6.46 4.70 3.41
N ALA A 2 -5.78 3.77 2.74
CA ALA A 2 -4.49 3.26 3.21
C ALA A 2 -3.49 4.40 3.44
N GLN A 3 -3.45 5.40 2.55
CA GLN A 3 -2.58 6.57 2.71
C GLN A 3 -2.85 7.35 4.00
N TYR A 4 -4.10 7.41 4.45
CA TYR A 4 -4.42 8.07 5.71
C TYR A 4 -3.87 7.28 6.91
N MET A 5 -3.95 5.97 6.89
CA MET A 5 -3.42 5.10 7.96
C MET A 5 -1.89 5.19 8.07
N TRP A 6 -1.19 5.27 6.94
CA TRP A 6 0.27 5.31 6.87
C TRP A 6 0.88 6.72 6.86
N ARG A 7 0.07 7.79 7.05
CA ARG A 7 0.53 9.18 6.92
C ARG A 7 1.67 9.56 7.86
N ASP A 8 1.61 9.06 9.08
CA ASP A 8 2.59 9.43 10.11
C ASP A 8 3.93 8.70 9.92
N ILE A 9 3.90 7.50 9.32
CA ILE A 9 5.10 6.76 8.95
C ILE A 9 5.73 7.36 7.69
N ASN A 10 4.95 7.50 6.63
CA ASN A 10 5.49 7.89 5.33
C ASN A 10 5.55 9.41 5.13
N GLN A 11 5.21 10.19 6.15
CA GLN A 11 5.26 11.67 6.13
C GLN A 11 4.65 12.25 4.85
N PHE A 12 3.43 11.82 4.52
CA PHE A 12 2.80 12.22 3.26
C PHE A 12 2.57 13.72 3.19
N SER A 13 2.93 14.29 2.05
CA SER A 13 2.60 15.63 1.64
C SER A 13 1.91 15.61 0.28
N TRP A 14 1.23 16.69 -0.06
CA TRP A 14 0.57 16.80 -1.34
C TRP A 14 0.65 18.24 -1.90
N ASP A 15 0.64 18.34 -3.20
CA ASP A 15 0.60 19.61 -3.93
C ASP A 15 -0.19 19.44 -5.23
N ILE A 16 -0.58 20.55 -5.82
CA ILE A 16 -1.18 20.60 -7.15
C ILE A 16 -0.13 21.05 -8.15
N ILE A 17 0.19 20.17 -9.08
CA ILE A 17 1.13 20.46 -10.17
C ILE A 17 0.35 20.40 -11.49
N GLY A 18 0.13 21.54 -12.13
CA GLY A 18 -0.77 21.62 -13.28
C GLY A 18 -2.20 21.22 -12.89
N ASP A 19 -2.77 20.25 -13.60
CA ASP A 19 -4.13 19.75 -13.37
C ASP A 19 -4.18 18.52 -12.44
N TYR A 20 -3.04 18.12 -11.87
CA TYR A 20 -2.91 16.88 -11.11
C TYR A 20 -2.61 17.14 -9.64
N MET A 21 -3.24 16.35 -8.79
CA MET A 21 -2.87 16.22 -7.39
C MET A 21 -1.71 15.23 -7.28
N CYS A 22 -0.60 15.69 -6.78
CA CYS A 22 0.62 14.93 -6.56
C CYS A 22 0.79 14.66 -5.06
N ILE A 23 0.86 13.39 -4.67
CA ILE A 23 1.07 12.98 -3.28
C ILE A 23 2.46 12.37 -3.20
N SER A 24 3.30 12.91 -2.34
CA SER A 24 4.64 12.40 -2.05
C SER A 24 4.71 11.84 -0.64
N GLY A 25 5.65 10.94 -0.42
CA GLY A 25 5.94 10.36 0.87
C GLY A 25 7.41 9.97 0.98
N ILE A 26 7.83 9.57 2.16
CA ILE A 26 9.18 9.04 2.43
C ILE A 26 9.06 7.54 2.67
N SER A 27 9.85 6.75 1.94
CA SER A 27 9.91 5.30 2.14
C SER A 27 10.84 4.97 3.30
N HIS A 28 10.30 4.30 4.31
CA HIS A 28 11.08 3.80 5.44
C HIS A 28 11.51 2.32 5.27
N LEU A 29 11.08 1.66 4.19
CA LEU A 29 11.45 0.26 3.91
C LEU A 29 12.95 0.08 3.59
N GLU A 30 13.66 1.17 3.36
CA GLU A 30 15.10 1.20 3.12
C GLU A 30 15.89 1.65 4.36
N LEU A 31 15.22 1.75 5.53
CA LEU A 31 15.81 2.17 6.81
C LEU A 31 16.90 1.23 7.34
N GLU A 32 17.04 0.00 6.84
CA GLU A 32 18.16 -0.86 7.21
C GLU A 32 19.52 -0.23 6.83
N GLU A 33 19.54 0.70 5.89
CA GLU A 33 20.72 1.48 5.50
C GLU A 33 20.69 2.94 5.99
N GLY A 34 19.63 3.37 6.68
CA GLY A 34 19.47 4.76 7.14
C GLY A 34 19.24 5.77 6.01
N ILE A 35 18.82 5.32 4.86
CA ILE A 35 18.55 6.17 3.69
C ILE A 35 17.04 6.38 3.57
N GLU A 36 16.60 7.60 3.82
CA GLU A 36 15.23 8.03 3.53
C GLU A 36 15.12 8.41 2.06
N LEU A 37 14.31 7.68 1.30
CA LEU A 37 14.08 8.00 -0.11
C LEU A 37 12.64 8.51 -0.30
N PRO A 38 12.49 9.79 -0.68
CA PRO A 38 11.20 10.31 -1.05
C PRO A 38 10.70 9.67 -2.34
N PHE A 39 9.40 9.52 -2.45
CA PHE A 39 8.74 8.99 -3.63
C PHE A 39 7.46 9.76 -3.94
N LEU A 40 6.99 9.66 -5.17
CA LEU A 40 5.73 10.19 -5.63
C LEU A 40 4.78 9.05 -5.95
N PHE A 41 3.52 9.15 -5.50
CA PHE A 41 2.44 8.33 -6.05
C PHE A 41 2.08 8.81 -7.47
N PRO A 42 1.44 7.97 -8.28
CA PRO A 42 0.94 8.41 -9.57
C PRO A 42 0.07 9.66 -9.44
N PRO A 43 0.28 10.69 -10.27
CA PRO A 43 -0.53 11.90 -10.24
C PRO A 43 -2.02 11.58 -10.40
N LEU A 44 -2.87 12.22 -9.60
CA LEU A 44 -4.31 11.99 -9.59
C LEU A 44 -5.04 13.11 -10.33
N THR A 45 -6.02 12.75 -11.15
CA THR A 45 -6.92 13.70 -11.80
C THR A 45 -8.25 13.77 -11.07
N LYS A 46 -9.02 14.82 -11.32
CA LYS A 46 -10.40 14.94 -10.82
C LYS A 46 -11.39 14.02 -11.54
N THR A 47 -11.12 13.72 -12.81
CA THR A 47 -12.02 12.99 -13.71
C THR A 47 -11.65 11.52 -13.86
N GLY A 48 -10.43 11.15 -13.54
CA GLY A 48 -9.84 9.84 -13.89
C GLY A 48 -9.29 9.78 -15.32
N GLU A 49 -9.44 10.83 -16.11
CA GLU A 49 -8.90 10.94 -17.45
C GLU A 49 -7.53 11.62 -17.41
N TYR A 50 -6.61 11.15 -18.23
CA TYR A 50 -5.24 11.64 -18.29
C TYR A 50 -4.94 12.21 -19.67
N ASP A 51 -4.59 13.49 -19.72
CA ASP A 51 -4.01 14.09 -20.91
C ASP A 51 -2.49 13.82 -20.93
N ARG A 52 -2.01 13.35 -22.07
CA ARG A 52 -0.64 12.87 -22.22
C ARG A 52 0.40 13.96 -22.03
N GLU A 53 0.15 15.14 -22.57
CA GLU A 53 1.10 16.27 -22.54
C GLU A 53 1.16 16.88 -21.14
N SER A 54 0.01 17.17 -20.55
CA SER A 54 -0.06 17.71 -19.19
C SER A 54 0.44 16.75 -18.13
N LEU A 55 0.22 15.42 -18.30
CA LEU A 55 0.80 14.40 -17.43
C LEU A 55 2.34 14.39 -17.53
N ARG A 56 2.88 14.46 -18.75
CA ARG A 56 4.31 14.55 -18.98
C ARG A 56 4.92 15.77 -18.28
N GLU A 57 4.34 16.95 -18.49
CA GLU A 57 4.79 18.18 -17.86
C GLU A 57 4.75 18.09 -16.33
N THR A 58 3.69 17.54 -15.78
CA THR A 58 3.52 17.33 -14.34
C THR A 58 4.61 16.43 -13.77
N ILE A 59 4.88 15.28 -14.42
CA ILE A 59 5.91 14.33 -13.96
C ILE A 59 7.31 14.99 -14.05
N PHE A 60 7.61 15.73 -15.11
CA PHE A 60 8.90 16.40 -15.21
C PHE A 60 9.07 17.48 -14.17
N ARG A 61 8.04 18.27 -13.91
CA ARG A 61 8.07 19.30 -12.87
C ARG A 61 8.22 18.69 -11.47
N ALA A 62 7.54 17.59 -11.19
CA ALA A 62 7.75 16.86 -9.95
C ALA A 62 9.19 16.33 -9.83
N LYS A 63 9.73 15.78 -10.91
CA LYS A 63 11.14 15.35 -10.97
C LYS A 63 12.12 16.47 -10.67
N GLU A 64 11.93 17.66 -11.25
CA GLU A 64 12.76 18.83 -10.99
C GLU A 64 12.74 19.24 -9.50
N LEU A 65 11.58 19.12 -8.83
CA LEU A 65 11.47 19.40 -7.40
C LEU A 65 12.30 18.40 -6.57
N PHE A 66 12.20 17.10 -6.87
CA PHE A 66 13.00 16.07 -6.19
C PHE A 66 14.51 16.30 -6.40
N GLU A 67 14.94 16.57 -7.63
CA GLU A 67 16.35 16.82 -7.98
C GLU A 67 16.89 18.08 -7.30
N LYS A 68 16.08 19.13 -7.19
CA LYS A 68 16.44 20.39 -6.49
C LYS A 68 16.70 20.14 -5.00
N ASP A 69 15.94 19.22 -4.38
CA ASP A 69 16.11 18.84 -2.99
C ASP A 69 17.21 17.76 -2.80
N GLY A 70 17.89 17.38 -3.88
CA GLY A 70 19.01 16.43 -3.86
C GLY A 70 18.60 14.95 -3.84
N HIS A 71 17.33 14.65 -4.18
CA HIS A 71 16.79 13.30 -4.15
C HIS A 71 16.58 12.72 -5.56
N PRO A 72 16.78 11.42 -5.75
CA PRO A 72 16.38 10.75 -6.97
C PRO A 72 14.85 10.75 -7.12
N PHE A 73 14.37 10.97 -8.33
CA PHE A 73 12.94 10.89 -8.61
C PHE A 73 12.47 9.43 -8.70
N SER A 74 11.42 9.11 -7.98
CA SER A 74 10.80 7.78 -7.97
C SER A 74 9.28 7.88 -7.98
N LEU A 75 8.62 7.22 -8.92
CA LEU A 75 7.18 6.92 -8.89
C LEU A 75 6.99 5.52 -8.30
N ARG A 76 6.15 5.39 -7.28
CA ARG A 76 5.88 4.09 -6.64
C ARG A 76 4.40 3.73 -6.68
N LEU A 77 4.12 2.43 -6.55
CA LEU A 77 2.77 1.87 -6.49
C LEU A 77 1.90 2.28 -7.69
N VAL A 78 2.50 2.25 -8.87
CA VAL A 78 1.81 2.58 -10.12
C VAL A 78 0.90 1.41 -10.52
N PRO A 79 -0.43 1.60 -10.55
CA PRO A 79 -1.34 0.54 -10.99
C PRO A 79 -1.11 0.18 -12.45
N PHE A 80 -1.33 -1.09 -12.81
CA PHE A 80 -1.05 -1.59 -14.16
C PHE A 80 -1.75 -0.78 -15.26
N HIS A 81 -3.02 -0.40 -15.05
CA HIS A 81 -3.78 0.38 -16.04
C HIS A 81 -3.20 1.79 -16.27
N LEU A 82 -2.60 2.40 -15.23
CA LEU A 82 -2.00 3.72 -15.33
C LEU A 82 -0.55 3.65 -15.85
N MET A 83 0.11 2.52 -15.64
CA MET A 83 1.47 2.29 -16.10
C MET A 83 1.59 2.49 -17.63
N GLU A 84 0.65 1.98 -18.42
CA GLU A 84 0.69 2.14 -19.87
C GLU A 84 0.51 3.61 -20.30
N ILE A 85 -0.37 4.34 -19.63
CA ILE A 85 -0.57 5.78 -19.87
C ILE A 85 0.71 6.57 -19.57
N ILE A 86 1.35 6.27 -18.43
CA ILE A 86 2.61 6.94 -18.04
C ILE A 86 3.75 6.56 -18.99
N LYS A 87 3.86 5.31 -19.43
CA LYS A 87 4.86 4.88 -20.43
C LYS A 87 4.73 5.63 -21.74
N GLU A 88 3.50 5.88 -22.18
CA GLU A 88 3.26 6.67 -23.38
C GLU A 88 3.60 8.15 -23.18
N ALA A 89 3.29 8.72 -22.01
CA ALA A 89 3.58 10.11 -21.71
C ALA A 89 5.07 10.36 -21.45
N VAL A 90 5.74 9.45 -20.74
CA VAL A 90 7.14 9.60 -20.30
C VAL A 90 7.93 8.31 -20.57
N PRO A 91 8.24 8.02 -21.86
CA PRO A 91 8.95 6.80 -22.24
C PRO A 91 10.38 6.69 -21.69
N GLU A 92 10.93 7.77 -21.18
CA GLU A 92 12.28 7.83 -20.60
C GLU A 92 12.35 7.20 -19.20
N LEU A 93 11.21 6.98 -18.52
CA LEU A 93 11.20 6.36 -17.20
C LEU A 93 11.61 4.89 -17.28
N LYS A 94 12.45 4.48 -16.33
CA LYS A 94 12.80 3.07 -16.14
C LYS A 94 11.77 2.43 -15.21
N TRP A 95 11.36 1.23 -15.55
CA TRP A 95 10.36 0.47 -14.82
C TRP A 95 10.99 -0.70 -14.08
N VAL A 96 10.59 -0.89 -12.85
CA VAL A 96 10.99 -2.01 -12.00
C VAL A 96 9.72 -2.68 -11.50
N ASP A 97 9.70 -4.00 -11.54
CA ASP A 97 8.61 -4.80 -11.00
C ASP A 97 8.70 -4.85 -9.48
N ASP A 98 7.66 -4.34 -8.81
CA ASP A 98 7.59 -4.24 -7.34
C ASP A 98 6.69 -5.36 -6.78
N ARG A 99 7.08 -6.60 -7.00
CA ARG A 99 6.33 -7.80 -6.62
C ARG A 99 5.89 -7.85 -5.14
N PRO A 100 6.67 -7.40 -4.15
CA PRO A 100 6.25 -7.36 -2.75
C PRO A 100 5.00 -6.51 -2.50
N ASN A 101 4.77 -5.48 -3.31
CA ASN A 101 3.64 -4.56 -3.19
C ASN A 101 2.44 -4.92 -4.10
N TYR A 102 2.39 -6.13 -4.63
CA TYR A 102 1.25 -6.57 -5.43
C TYR A 102 0.05 -6.92 -4.56
N ASP A 103 -1.13 -6.42 -4.97
CA ASP A 103 -2.39 -6.84 -4.36
C ASP A 103 -2.74 -8.27 -4.73
N TYR A 104 -3.29 -9.01 -3.78
CA TYR A 104 -3.86 -10.34 -4.01
C TYR A 104 -5.34 -10.21 -4.38
N ILE A 105 -5.66 -10.53 -5.63
CA ILE A 105 -7.03 -10.45 -6.13
C ILE A 105 -7.59 -11.88 -6.24
N TYR A 106 -8.74 -12.11 -5.62
CA TYR A 106 -9.45 -13.38 -5.65
C TYR A 106 -10.90 -13.17 -6.11
N LEU A 107 -11.43 -14.13 -6.84
CA LEU A 107 -12.87 -14.18 -7.07
C LEU A 107 -13.57 -14.54 -5.75
N THR A 108 -14.62 -13.82 -5.41
CA THR A 108 -15.39 -14.07 -4.17
C THR A 108 -15.89 -15.52 -4.11
N GLN A 109 -16.33 -16.07 -5.23
CA GLN A 109 -16.82 -17.45 -5.29
C GLN A 109 -15.72 -18.47 -4.99
N ASP A 110 -14.48 -18.23 -5.40
CA ASP A 110 -13.36 -19.12 -5.08
C ASP A 110 -13.08 -19.16 -3.57
N LEU A 111 -13.19 -17.99 -2.91
CA LEU A 111 -13.02 -17.89 -1.45
C LEU A 111 -14.18 -18.54 -0.67
N ILE A 112 -15.40 -18.49 -1.21
CA ILE A 112 -16.56 -19.19 -0.62
C ILE A 112 -16.41 -20.69 -0.74
N ASP A 113 -16.07 -21.19 -1.92
CA ASP A 113 -16.04 -22.61 -2.22
C ASP A 113 -14.77 -23.30 -1.72
N LEU A 114 -13.66 -22.63 -1.73
CA LEU A 114 -12.31 -23.15 -1.46
C LEU A 114 -12.05 -24.46 -2.21
N LYS A 115 -12.40 -24.50 -3.50
CA LYS A 115 -12.23 -25.66 -4.38
C LYS A 115 -10.87 -25.63 -5.07
N GLY A 116 -10.34 -26.83 -5.32
CA GLY A 116 -9.09 -26.98 -6.06
C GLY A 116 -7.85 -27.06 -5.17
N ARG A 117 -6.73 -27.36 -5.82
CA ARG A 117 -5.45 -27.62 -5.16
C ARG A 117 -4.89 -26.40 -4.42
N ASP A 118 -5.08 -25.23 -5.01
CA ASP A 118 -4.51 -23.97 -4.50
C ASP A 118 -5.17 -23.51 -3.19
N PHE A 119 -6.42 -23.94 -2.96
CA PHE A 119 -7.16 -23.64 -1.75
C PHE A 119 -7.12 -24.75 -0.69
N HIS A 120 -6.47 -25.88 -0.97
CA HIS A 120 -6.48 -27.05 -0.09
C HIS A 120 -5.94 -26.72 1.32
N SER A 121 -4.84 -25.99 1.42
CA SER A 121 -4.28 -25.57 2.72
C SER A 121 -5.25 -24.65 3.47
N LYS A 122 -5.82 -23.65 2.82
CA LYS A 122 -6.79 -22.72 3.41
C LYS A 122 -8.04 -23.46 3.92
N LYS A 123 -8.54 -24.41 3.13
CA LYS A 123 -9.68 -25.26 3.51
C LYS A 123 -9.37 -26.12 4.72
N ASN A 124 -8.17 -26.69 4.80
CA ASN A 124 -7.74 -27.47 5.96
C ASN A 124 -7.67 -26.62 7.23
N HIS A 125 -7.12 -25.41 7.16
CA HIS A 125 -7.09 -24.49 8.30
C HIS A 125 -8.50 -24.12 8.75
N LEU A 126 -9.40 -23.79 7.81
CA LEU A 126 -10.80 -23.50 8.13
C LEU A 126 -11.51 -24.68 8.79
N ASN A 127 -11.33 -25.89 8.26
CA ASN A 127 -11.93 -27.10 8.81
C ASN A 127 -11.37 -27.43 10.21
N TYR A 128 -10.06 -27.26 10.40
CA TYR A 128 -9.44 -27.42 11.71
C TYR A 128 -10.02 -26.43 12.73
N PHE A 129 -10.12 -25.16 12.36
CA PHE A 129 -10.70 -24.13 13.22
C PHE A 129 -12.13 -24.49 13.62
N LYS A 130 -12.99 -24.78 12.64
CA LYS A 130 -14.40 -25.16 12.87
C LYS A 130 -14.57 -26.38 13.75
N LYS A 131 -13.61 -27.31 13.71
CA LYS A 131 -13.66 -28.55 14.51
C LYS A 131 -13.13 -28.35 15.93
N THR A 132 -12.21 -27.42 16.12
CA THR A 132 -11.44 -27.27 17.35
C THR A 132 -12.01 -26.21 18.29
N PHE A 133 -12.62 -25.16 17.72
CA PHE A 133 -13.08 -24.01 18.48
C PHE A 133 -14.59 -23.84 18.37
N GLU A 134 -15.22 -23.52 19.50
CA GLU A 134 -16.55 -22.92 19.49
C GLU A 134 -16.39 -21.43 19.14
N TYR A 135 -17.15 -20.95 18.16
CA TYR A 135 -17.04 -19.58 17.68
C TYR A 135 -18.40 -19.06 17.24
N GLU A 136 -18.56 -17.78 17.32
CA GLU A 136 -19.67 -17.03 16.75
C GLU A 136 -19.12 -15.99 15.76
N TYR A 137 -19.76 -15.88 14.60
CA TYR A 137 -19.45 -14.83 13.64
C TYR A 137 -20.45 -13.70 13.82
N VAL A 138 -19.97 -12.56 14.28
CA VAL A 138 -20.78 -11.39 14.56
C VAL A 138 -20.25 -10.15 13.80
N GLU A 139 -21.16 -9.24 13.49
CA GLU A 139 -20.76 -7.94 12.97
C GLU A 139 -20.12 -7.11 14.08
N MET A 140 -18.93 -6.56 13.81
CA MET A 140 -18.21 -5.76 14.80
C MET A 140 -18.93 -4.44 15.05
N THR A 141 -19.18 -4.15 16.33
CA THR A 141 -19.76 -2.88 16.78
C THR A 141 -18.70 -2.03 17.49
N SER A 142 -18.99 -0.73 17.65
CA SER A 142 -18.10 0.16 18.41
C SER A 142 -17.88 -0.28 19.87
N ALA A 143 -18.85 -0.97 20.47
CA ALA A 143 -18.71 -1.51 21.82
C ALA A 143 -17.66 -2.65 21.93
N MET A 144 -17.29 -3.27 20.82
CA MET A 144 -16.29 -4.35 20.76
C MET A 144 -14.88 -3.83 20.41
N ALA A 145 -14.73 -2.53 20.18
CA ALA A 145 -13.46 -1.95 19.74
C ALA A 145 -12.34 -2.18 20.77
N ASP A 146 -12.62 -1.98 22.05
CA ASP A 146 -11.61 -2.15 23.12
C ASP A 146 -11.13 -3.60 23.22
N ASP A 147 -12.03 -4.58 23.07
CA ASP A 147 -11.68 -6.00 23.08
C ASP A 147 -10.85 -6.37 21.84
N ALA A 148 -11.16 -5.81 20.68
CA ALA A 148 -10.40 -6.02 19.44
C ALA A 148 -8.99 -5.42 19.58
N MET A 149 -8.87 -4.20 20.09
CA MET A 149 -7.58 -3.55 20.33
C MET A 149 -6.71 -4.34 21.32
N LYS A 150 -7.30 -4.79 22.43
CA LYS A 150 -6.62 -5.65 23.39
C LYS A 150 -6.10 -6.93 22.76
N PHE A 151 -6.92 -7.59 21.92
CA PHE A 151 -6.51 -8.80 21.20
C PHE A 151 -5.34 -8.52 20.26
N ILE A 152 -5.38 -7.43 19.47
CA ILE A 152 -4.31 -7.04 18.55
C ILE A 152 -3.01 -6.79 19.32
N SER A 153 -3.09 -6.05 20.40
CA SER A 153 -1.94 -5.72 21.25
C SER A 153 -1.29 -6.98 21.86
N GLU A 154 -2.11 -7.91 22.40
CA GLU A 154 -1.63 -9.20 22.91
C GLU A 154 -1.04 -10.08 21.82
N PHE A 155 -1.62 -10.09 20.62
CA PHE A 155 -1.13 -10.83 19.47
C PHE A 155 0.22 -10.29 18.99
N ASN A 156 0.35 -8.97 18.88
CA ASN A 156 1.59 -8.33 18.47
C ASN A 156 2.72 -8.52 19.49
N ALA A 157 2.40 -8.48 20.78
CA ALA A 157 3.37 -8.74 21.85
C ALA A 157 3.96 -10.16 21.83
N ARG A 158 3.28 -11.12 21.19
CA ARG A 158 3.76 -12.53 21.03
C ARG A 158 4.58 -12.74 19.76
N LYS A 159 4.57 -11.79 18.83
CA LYS A 159 5.41 -11.87 17.63
C LYS A 159 6.84 -11.50 17.99
N GLU A 160 7.79 -12.36 17.62
CA GLU A 160 9.20 -12.01 17.55
C GLU A 160 9.43 -11.24 16.24
N VAL A 161 9.18 -9.95 16.25
CA VAL A 161 9.39 -9.09 15.08
C VAL A 161 10.59 -8.18 15.30
N PRO A 162 11.35 -7.86 14.25
CA PRO A 162 12.41 -6.87 14.31
C PRO A 162 11.91 -5.52 14.84
N ALA A 163 12.78 -4.75 15.50
CA ALA A 163 12.38 -3.51 16.17
C ALA A 163 11.70 -2.49 15.22
N HIS A 164 12.12 -2.43 13.96
CA HIS A 164 11.53 -1.55 12.95
C HIS A 164 10.10 -1.99 12.54
N GLU A 165 9.82 -3.30 12.51
CA GLU A 165 8.47 -3.80 12.26
C GLU A 165 7.54 -3.61 13.46
N MET A 166 8.09 -3.59 14.68
CA MET A 166 7.32 -3.30 15.90
C MET A 166 6.77 -1.87 15.92
N GLU A 167 7.49 -0.93 15.34
CA GLU A 167 7.02 0.46 15.21
C GLU A 167 5.86 0.57 14.24
N LEU A 168 5.92 -0.17 13.13
CA LEU A 168 4.84 -0.29 12.16
C LEU A 168 3.59 -0.94 12.77
N LEU A 169 3.75 -2.02 13.54
CA LEU A 169 2.64 -2.72 14.20
C LEU A 169 1.93 -1.86 15.26
N LYS A 170 2.65 -1.01 16.00
CA LYS A 170 2.06 -0.08 16.96
C LYS A 170 1.18 1.00 16.33
N MET A 171 1.37 1.28 15.06
CA MET A 171 0.59 2.28 14.33
C MET A 171 -0.65 1.67 13.67
N GLU A 172 -0.76 0.34 13.62
CA GLU A 172 -1.98 -0.37 13.22
C GLU A 172 -2.99 -0.51 14.37
N GLU A 173 -2.59 -0.22 15.60
CA GLU A 173 -3.45 -0.14 16.80
C GLU A 173 -4.21 1.20 16.86
#